data_b6d7152a3bbe6701bafb435af79a39f1
#
_entry.id   b6d7152a3bbe6701bafb435af79a39f1
#
_cell.length_a   1.000
_cell.length_b   1.000
_cell.length_c   1.000
_cell.angle_alpha   90.00
_cell.angle_beta   90.00
_cell.angle_gamma   90.00
#
_symmetry.space_group_name_H-M   'P 1'
#
loop_
_entity.id
_entity.type
_entity.pdbx_description
1 polymer ?
#
loop_
_entity_poly.entity_id
_entity_poly.type
_entity_poly.pdbx_seq_one_letter_code
_entity_poly.pdbx_strand_id
1 'polypeptide(L)'
;MKIKVIHKKLGREQAHGIAESDGVIYIDPRLRGRKELEILIHELWHLLEPEYDEDQIIEKSVIMCKFLWKMGYRKVDNSKHLPLQDGSK
;
A
#
# COMPACT_ATOMS: atom_id res chain seq x y z
N MET A 1 -7.87 14.44 0.59
CA MET A 1 -7.44 13.62 1.73
C MET A 1 -5.94 13.43 1.70
N LYS A 2 -5.30 13.67 2.81
CA LYS A 2 -3.88 13.39 2.92
C LYS A 2 -3.71 11.98 3.46
N ILE A 3 -2.87 11.19 2.80
CA ILE A 3 -2.65 9.82 3.19
C ILE A 3 -1.20 9.67 3.61
N LYS A 4 -1.00 9.09 4.79
CA LYS A 4 0.31 8.88 5.34
C LYS A 4 0.54 7.40 5.54
N VAL A 5 1.69 6.91 5.14
CA VAL A 5 2.04 5.51 5.31
C VAL A 5 3.15 5.40 6.34
N ILE A 6 2.92 4.56 7.33
CA ILE A 6 3.90 4.33 8.40
C ILE A 6 4.26 2.85 8.39
N HIS A 7 5.55 2.57 8.31
CA HIS A 7 6.04 1.20 8.38
C HIS A 7 6.20 0.83 9.85
N LYS A 8 5.47 -0.19 10.27
CA LYS A 8 5.44 -0.58 11.67
C LYS A 8 5.18 -2.07 11.77
N LYS A 9 5.97 -2.77 12.56
CA LYS A 9 5.72 -4.18 12.81
C LYS A 9 4.36 -4.33 13.45
N LEU A 10 3.54 -5.18 12.87
CA LEU A 10 2.20 -5.44 13.36
C LEU A 10 2.18 -6.76 14.11
N GLY A 11 1.29 -6.84 15.10
CA GLY A 11 1.15 -8.06 15.88
C GLY A 11 0.49 -9.17 15.07
N ARG A 12 0.39 -10.34 15.68
CA ARG A 12 -0.15 -11.50 14.98
C ARG A 12 -1.57 -11.28 14.49
N GLU A 13 -2.37 -10.54 15.27
CA GLU A 13 -3.75 -10.29 14.90
C GLU A 13 -3.89 -9.25 13.81
N GLN A 14 -2.82 -8.57 13.50
CA GLN A 14 -2.88 -7.43 12.59
C GLN A 14 -2.45 -7.81 11.19
N ALA A 15 -2.56 -8.97 10.80
CA ALA A 15 -2.22 -9.41 9.46
C ALA A 15 -1.02 -8.60 8.90
N HIS A 16 -1.21 -7.84 7.83
CA HIS A 16 -0.12 -7.18 7.14
C HIS A 16 -0.27 -5.67 7.09
N GLY A 17 -1.47 -5.15 7.30
CA GLY A 17 -1.69 -3.72 7.22
C GLY A 17 -2.94 -3.30 7.95
N ILE A 18 -3.02 -2.02 8.25
CA ILE A 18 -4.18 -1.40 8.91
C ILE A 18 -4.39 -0.04 8.30
N ALA A 19 -5.65 0.28 8.01
CA ALA A 19 -6.01 1.63 7.56
C ALA A 19 -6.85 2.28 8.65
N GLU A 20 -6.48 3.51 9.01
CA GLU A 20 -7.22 4.26 10.01
C GLU A 20 -7.95 5.41 9.35
N SER A 21 -9.12 5.74 9.89
CA SER A 21 -10.02 6.68 9.25
C SER A 21 -9.45 8.08 9.10
N ASP A 22 -8.40 8.40 9.82
CA ASP A 22 -7.75 9.70 9.71
C ASP A 22 -6.75 9.77 8.55
N GLY A 23 -6.67 8.72 7.73
CA GLY A 23 -5.82 8.72 6.56
C GLY A 23 -4.46 8.09 6.77
N VAL A 24 -4.27 7.37 7.85
CA VAL A 24 -2.99 6.72 8.12
C VAL A 24 -3.08 5.24 7.76
N ILE A 25 -2.09 4.77 7.02
CA ILE A 25 -1.95 3.36 6.70
C ILE A 25 -0.69 2.85 7.40
N TYR A 26 -0.87 1.82 8.21
CA TYR A 26 0.29 1.11 8.80
C TYR A 26 0.52 -0.13 7.97
N ILE A 27 1.78 -0.37 7.63
CA ILE A 27 2.12 -1.53 6.82
C ILE A 27 3.36 -2.20 7.42
N ASP A 28 3.35 -3.51 7.44
CA ASP A 28 4.46 -4.27 8.00
C ASP A 28 5.70 -4.07 7.15
N PRO A 29 6.82 -3.64 7.74
CA PRO A 29 8.02 -3.32 6.96
C PRO A 29 8.70 -4.55 6.36
N ARG A 30 8.26 -5.76 6.73
CA ARG A 30 8.84 -6.98 6.17
C ARG A 30 8.24 -7.34 4.83
N LEU A 31 7.13 -6.70 4.45
CA LEU A 31 6.52 -6.97 3.15
C LEU A 31 7.40 -6.46 2.02
N ARG A 32 7.40 -7.20 0.92
CA ARG A 32 8.22 -6.87 -0.24
C ARG A 32 7.47 -7.16 -1.52
N GLY A 33 7.88 -6.49 -2.59
CA GLY A 33 7.45 -6.81 -3.94
C GLY A 33 5.96 -6.68 -4.13
N ARG A 34 5.41 -7.68 -4.84
CA ARG A 34 4.00 -7.62 -5.20
C ARG A 34 3.09 -7.65 -3.98
N LYS A 35 3.50 -8.39 -2.94
CA LYS A 35 2.66 -8.48 -1.75
C LYS A 35 2.56 -7.12 -1.06
N GLU A 36 3.65 -6.39 -0.99
CA GLU A 36 3.61 -5.04 -0.42
C GLU A 36 2.67 -4.15 -1.21
N LEU A 37 2.75 -4.20 -2.54
CA LEU A 37 1.87 -3.40 -3.38
C LEU A 37 0.41 -3.77 -3.15
N GLU A 38 0.12 -5.07 -3.11
CA GLU A 38 -1.25 -5.52 -2.91
C GLU A 38 -1.82 -5.02 -1.59
N ILE A 39 -1.05 -5.09 -0.51
CA ILE A 39 -1.52 -4.66 0.80
C ILE A 39 -1.69 -3.15 0.84
N LEU A 40 -0.79 -2.40 0.22
CA LEU A 40 -0.94 -0.95 0.16
C LEU A 40 -2.22 -0.56 -0.56
N ILE A 41 -2.52 -1.21 -1.68
CA ILE A 41 -3.75 -0.94 -2.42
C ILE A 41 -4.97 -1.32 -1.57
N HIS A 42 -4.89 -2.45 -0.88
CA HIS A 42 -5.98 -2.92 -0.04
C HIS A 42 -6.33 -1.89 1.04
N GLU A 43 -5.32 -1.43 1.76
CA GLU A 43 -5.57 -0.47 2.83
C GLU A 43 -6.01 0.88 2.27
N LEU A 44 -5.50 1.27 1.11
CA LEU A 44 -5.94 2.49 0.47
C LEU A 44 -7.43 2.44 0.14
N TRP A 45 -7.91 1.31 -0.36
CA TRP A 45 -9.34 1.16 -0.65
C TRP A 45 -10.20 1.33 0.59
N HIS A 46 -9.74 0.85 1.75
CA HIS A 46 -10.48 1.07 2.98
C HIS A 46 -10.65 2.55 3.27
N LEU A 47 -9.67 3.36 2.91
CA LEU A 47 -9.76 4.81 3.13
C LEU A 47 -10.63 5.50 2.10
N LEU A 48 -10.55 5.06 0.84
CA LEU A 48 -11.26 5.71 -0.25
C LEU A 48 -12.74 5.35 -0.27
N GLU A 49 -13.06 4.10 0.09
CA GLU A 49 -14.42 3.60 0.04
C GLU A 49 -14.72 2.84 1.32
N PRO A 50 -14.93 3.57 2.41
CA PRO A 50 -15.11 2.90 3.71
C PRO A 50 -16.36 2.02 3.78
N GLU A 51 -17.27 2.18 2.82
CA GLU A 51 -18.48 1.36 2.80
C GLU A 51 -18.34 0.07 2.02
N TYR A 52 -17.23 -0.11 1.31
CA TYR A 52 -16.99 -1.38 0.63
C TYR A 52 -16.75 -2.47 1.65
N ASP A 53 -17.32 -3.64 1.40
CA ASP A 53 -17.03 -4.77 2.27
C ASP A 53 -15.67 -5.37 1.92
N GLU A 54 -15.22 -6.29 2.77
CA GLU A 54 -13.89 -6.84 2.63
C GLU A 54 -13.72 -7.60 1.31
N ASP A 55 -14.77 -8.32 0.87
CA ASP A 55 -14.69 -9.07 -0.38
C ASP A 55 -14.50 -8.14 -1.57
N GLN A 56 -15.20 -7.01 -1.58
CA GLN A 56 -15.04 -6.05 -2.66
C GLN A 56 -13.62 -5.47 -2.68
N ILE A 57 -13.10 -5.18 -1.50
CA ILE A 57 -11.76 -4.61 -1.41
C ILE A 57 -10.70 -5.62 -1.85
N ILE A 58 -10.84 -6.87 -1.43
CA ILE A 58 -9.91 -7.91 -1.84
C ILE A 58 -9.91 -8.05 -3.36
N GLU A 59 -11.09 -8.14 -3.96
CA GLU A 59 -11.19 -8.30 -5.40
C GLU A 59 -10.52 -7.16 -6.14
N LYS A 60 -10.84 -5.94 -5.76
CA LYS A 60 -10.28 -4.77 -6.42
C LYS A 60 -8.76 -4.67 -6.22
N SER A 61 -8.31 -4.98 -5.03
CA SER A 61 -6.87 -4.89 -4.73
C SER A 61 -6.08 -5.91 -5.53
N VAL A 62 -6.60 -7.13 -5.65
CA VAL A 62 -5.91 -8.17 -6.42
C VAL A 62 -5.85 -7.78 -7.89
N ILE A 63 -6.95 -7.31 -8.45
CA ILE A 63 -6.99 -6.92 -9.86
C ILE A 63 -6.03 -5.76 -10.11
N MET A 64 -6.08 -4.74 -9.28
CA MET A 64 -5.22 -3.58 -9.47
C MET A 64 -3.75 -3.94 -9.30
N CYS A 65 -3.44 -4.76 -8.31
CA CYS A 65 -2.07 -5.17 -8.08
C CYS A 65 -1.53 -5.96 -9.28
N LYS A 66 -2.31 -6.92 -9.77
CA LYS A 66 -1.87 -7.70 -10.92
C LYS A 66 -1.64 -6.83 -12.14
N PHE A 67 -2.54 -5.87 -12.36
CA PHE A 67 -2.41 -4.98 -13.50
C PHE A 67 -1.16 -4.13 -13.40
N LEU A 68 -0.96 -3.48 -12.27
CA LEU A 68 0.19 -2.60 -12.10
C LEU A 68 1.50 -3.39 -12.16
N TRP A 69 1.53 -4.56 -11.55
CA TRP A 69 2.73 -5.39 -11.58
C TRP A 69 3.07 -5.83 -12.99
N LYS A 70 2.04 -6.22 -13.75
CA LYS A 70 2.22 -6.61 -15.14
C LYS A 70 2.75 -5.45 -15.98
N MET A 71 2.31 -4.23 -15.67
CA MET A 71 2.77 -3.05 -16.38
C MET A 71 4.17 -2.60 -15.96
N GLY A 72 4.75 -3.27 -14.98
CA GLY A 72 6.13 -2.98 -14.60
C GLY A 72 6.29 -2.01 -13.46
N TYR A 73 5.22 -1.62 -12.79
CA TYR A 73 5.36 -0.70 -11.67
C TYR A 73 5.98 -1.39 -10.48
N ARG A 74 7.00 -0.78 -9.95
CA ARG A 74 7.76 -1.32 -8.83
C ARG A 74 8.11 -0.19 -7.88
N LYS A 75 8.22 -0.54 -6.61
CA LYS A 75 8.68 0.42 -5.62
C LYS A 75 10.13 0.79 -5.90
N VAL A 76 10.41 2.08 -5.89
CA VAL A 76 11.79 2.52 -6.04
C VAL A 76 12.50 2.39 -4.71
N ASP A 77 13.66 1.77 -4.72
CA ASP A 77 14.49 1.69 -3.52
C ASP A 77 15.33 2.95 -3.43
N ASN A 78 14.92 3.84 -2.53
CA ASN A 78 15.56 5.13 -2.38
C ASN A 78 16.76 5.11 -1.46
N SER A 79 17.05 3.95 -0.86
CA SER A 79 18.13 3.90 0.13
C SER A 79 19.49 4.21 -0.45
N LYS A 80 19.68 3.99 -1.75
CA LYS A 80 20.94 4.21 -2.42
C LYS A 80 20.86 5.24 -3.53
N HIS A 81 19.73 5.93 -3.64
CA HIS A 81 19.53 6.85 -4.74
C HIS A 81 19.62 8.27 -4.27
N LEU A 82 20.16 9.10 -5.12
CA LEU A 82 20.04 10.51 -4.91
C LEU A 82 18.63 10.94 -5.27
N PRO A 83 18.11 11.94 -4.62
CA PRO A 83 16.79 12.44 -4.96
C PRO A 83 16.80 12.85 -6.42
N LEU A 84 15.81 12.46 -7.09
CA LEU A 84 15.66 12.90 -8.45
C LEU A 84 15.19 14.30 -8.43
N GLN A 85 15.55 14.73 -9.15
CA GLN A 85 15.11 15.91 -9.20
C GLN A 85 14.03 16.20 -10.11
N ASP A 86 14.00 15.51 -9.54
CA ASP A 86 13.20 15.32 -9.81
C ASP A 86 12.64 15.69 -10.12
N GLY A 87 12.80 15.97 -10.16
CA GLY A 87 12.37 15.96 -10.20
C GLY A 87 11.74 16.34 -10.35
N SER A 88 12.02 16.43 -10.30
CA SER A 88 11.59 16.41 -10.11
C SER A 88 10.94 16.93 -10.04
N LYS A 89 10.99 17.23 -9.94
CA LYS A 89 10.72 17.46 -9.60
C LYS A 89 10.40 17.75 -9.63
#